data_596bfe7b77d3dc1f8310e87bcd7d7e7a
#
_entry.id   596bfe7b77d3dc1f8310e87bcd7d7e7a
#
_cell.length_a   1.000
_cell.length_b   1.000
_cell.length_c   1.000
_cell.angle_alpha   90.00
_cell.angle_beta   90.00
_cell.angle_gamma   90.00
#
_symmetry.space_group_name_H-M   'P 1'
#
loop_
_entity.id
_entity.type
_entity.pdbx_description
1 polymer ?
#
loop_
_entity_poly.entity_id
_entity_poly.type
_entity_poly.pdbx_seq_one_letter_code
_entity_poly.pdbx_strand_id
1 'polypeptide(L)'
;MANGKKLIIILCLLIGITSYNHIGLTMEKKPYHHVSDGTFRNPEGSPERNTNFKWSYKVFNKEKKKLDMTVPEEHVVKKEKVLSDLSKLKNDDYIAWIGHATFIIKLGNTTIITDPVFSKNAGPLIFGPKRFTEPALKLNEIPKIDLFLLTHNHYDHQDMMTIRRFPFKDAKVMLPLKLGKYFTRNGYRDVNEMDWYDEIKINEKLKITFLPAVHWSKRSLTDTNKTLWGNFLIEYDGKKILFACDTGVGNIYKDLGNNMAQ
;
A
#
# COMPACT_ATOMS: atom_id res chain seq x y z
N MET A 1 31.72 14.01 -83.09
CA MET A 1 32.00 12.61 -82.83
C MET A 1 32.11 12.44 -81.34
N ALA A 2 31.08 11.99 -80.67
CA ALA A 2 31.10 11.74 -79.20
C ALA A 2 30.38 10.39 -78.99
N ASN A 3 31.18 9.43 -78.56
CA ASN A 3 30.71 8.08 -78.22
C ASN A 3 30.02 8.08 -76.88
N GLY A 4 28.69 7.86 -76.89
CA GLY A 4 27.89 7.64 -75.70
C GLY A 4 28.05 6.19 -75.22
N LYS A 5 28.68 5.98 -74.07
CA LYS A 5 28.66 4.67 -73.39
C LYS A 5 27.38 4.56 -72.60
N LYS A 6 26.53 3.63 -72.97
CA LYS A 6 25.31 3.23 -72.22
C LYS A 6 25.77 2.41 -71.01
N LEU A 7 25.51 2.93 -69.83
CA LEU A 7 25.68 2.20 -68.58
C LEU A 7 24.45 1.34 -68.32
N ILE A 8 24.57 0.03 -68.39
CA ILE A 8 23.55 -0.91 -68.04
C ILE A 8 23.63 -1.18 -66.54
N ILE A 9 22.69 -0.66 -65.80
CA ILE A 9 22.53 -0.97 -64.36
C ILE A 9 21.77 -2.27 -64.27
N ILE A 10 22.43 -3.36 -63.89
CA ILE A 10 21.77 -4.62 -63.52
C ILE A 10 21.29 -4.51 -62.09
N LEU A 11 20.01 -4.40 -61.94
CA LEU A 11 19.36 -4.39 -60.60
C LEU A 11 19.20 -5.85 -60.15
N CYS A 12 20.13 -6.35 -59.35
CA CYS A 12 19.95 -7.64 -58.68
C CYS A 12 18.93 -7.51 -57.57
N LEU A 13 17.71 -7.95 -57.82
CA LEU A 13 16.68 -8.19 -56.82
C LEU A 13 17.09 -9.41 -55.96
N LEU A 14 17.79 -9.17 -54.86
CA LEU A 14 17.93 -10.16 -53.81
C LEU A 14 16.61 -10.27 -53.08
N ILE A 15 15.83 -11.29 -53.40
CA ILE A 15 14.68 -11.70 -52.58
C ILE A 15 15.26 -12.36 -51.33
N GLY A 16 15.56 -11.55 -50.31
CA GLY A 16 15.80 -12.04 -48.97
C GLY A 16 14.51 -12.59 -48.37
N ILE A 17 14.37 -13.90 -48.36
CA ILE A 17 13.36 -14.58 -47.53
C ILE A 17 13.81 -14.37 -46.09
N THR A 18 13.42 -13.25 -45.48
CA THR A 18 13.49 -13.11 -44.03
C THR A 18 12.44 -14.02 -43.44
N SER A 19 12.90 -15.12 -42.85
CA SER A 19 12.08 -15.92 -41.95
C SER A 19 11.60 -14.98 -40.82
N TYR A 20 10.38 -14.49 -40.94
CA TYR A 20 9.69 -13.86 -39.81
C TYR A 20 9.47 -14.96 -38.77
N ASN A 21 10.42 -15.09 -37.85
CA ASN A 21 10.12 -15.72 -36.57
C ASN A 21 8.99 -14.90 -35.95
N HIS A 22 7.77 -15.36 -36.06
CA HIS A 22 6.69 -14.96 -35.20
C HIS A 22 7.15 -15.28 -33.76
N ILE A 23 7.81 -14.35 -33.15
CA ILE A 23 7.85 -14.29 -31.68
C ILE A 23 6.39 -14.06 -31.33
N GLY A 24 5.68 -15.16 -31.08
CA GLY A 24 4.36 -15.10 -30.47
C GLY A 24 4.54 -14.36 -29.16
N LEU A 25 4.18 -13.08 -29.13
CA LEU A 25 3.92 -12.36 -27.92
C LEU A 25 2.77 -13.13 -27.26
N THR A 26 3.11 -14.13 -26.45
CA THR A 26 2.19 -14.68 -25.46
C THR A 26 1.81 -13.48 -24.60
N MET A 27 0.64 -12.91 -24.85
CA MET A 27 0.06 -11.92 -23.97
C MET A 27 -0.06 -12.61 -22.62
N GLU A 28 0.85 -12.27 -21.71
CA GLU A 28 0.83 -12.79 -20.36
C GLU A 28 -0.57 -12.49 -19.80
N LYS A 29 -1.29 -13.55 -19.46
CA LYS A 29 -2.68 -13.42 -19.00
C LYS A 29 -2.65 -12.60 -17.72
N LYS A 30 -3.22 -11.39 -17.77
CA LYS A 30 -3.27 -10.53 -16.58
C LYS A 30 -3.82 -11.31 -15.39
N PRO A 31 -3.27 -11.12 -14.19
CA PRO A 31 -3.76 -11.75 -12.98
C PRO A 31 -5.27 -11.55 -12.80
N TYR A 32 -5.96 -12.50 -12.19
CA TYR A 32 -7.42 -12.49 -12.02
C TYR A 32 -7.96 -11.17 -11.46
N HIS A 33 -7.24 -10.56 -10.54
CA HIS A 33 -7.68 -9.32 -9.88
C HIS A 33 -7.58 -8.06 -10.75
N HIS A 34 -6.93 -8.11 -11.91
CA HIS A 34 -6.91 -7.03 -12.89
C HIS A 34 -8.11 -7.13 -13.82
N VAL A 35 -9.01 -6.15 -13.76
CA VAL A 35 -10.18 -6.09 -14.64
C VAL A 35 -9.85 -5.32 -15.93
N SER A 36 -10.51 -5.67 -17.03
CA SER A 36 -10.25 -5.07 -18.36
C SER A 36 -10.55 -3.58 -18.44
N ASP A 37 -11.46 -3.08 -17.60
CA ASP A 37 -11.81 -1.65 -17.47
C ASP A 37 -10.77 -0.84 -16.67
N GLY A 38 -9.71 -1.49 -16.21
CA GLY A 38 -8.64 -0.88 -15.43
C GLY A 38 -8.93 -0.77 -13.94
N THR A 39 -10.00 -1.39 -13.44
CA THR A 39 -10.26 -1.54 -12.00
C THR A 39 -9.62 -2.82 -11.46
N PHE A 40 -9.71 -3.00 -10.14
CA PHE A 40 -9.30 -4.21 -9.46
C PHE A 40 -10.51 -4.90 -8.80
N ARG A 41 -10.38 -6.19 -8.53
CA ARG A 41 -11.38 -7.00 -7.82
C ARG A 41 -10.72 -7.87 -6.75
N ASN A 42 -11.52 -8.37 -5.83
CA ASN A 42 -11.07 -9.26 -4.76
C ASN A 42 -10.53 -10.59 -5.30
N PRO A 43 -9.75 -11.34 -4.49
CA PRO A 43 -9.32 -12.69 -4.84
C PRO A 43 -10.49 -13.56 -5.27
N GLU A 44 -10.22 -14.52 -6.16
CA GLU A 44 -11.21 -15.48 -6.62
C GLU A 44 -11.85 -16.23 -5.44
N GLY A 45 -13.15 -16.47 -5.49
CA GLY A 45 -13.89 -17.10 -4.39
C GLY A 45 -14.14 -16.20 -3.16
N SER A 46 -13.77 -14.92 -3.23
CA SER A 46 -14.12 -13.98 -2.18
C SER A 46 -15.64 -13.78 -2.08
N PRO A 47 -16.20 -13.58 -0.87
CA PRO A 47 -17.61 -13.30 -0.72
C PRO A 47 -17.97 -12.00 -1.45
N GLU A 48 -19.15 -11.97 -2.06
CA GLU A 48 -19.68 -10.75 -2.67
C GLU A 48 -19.92 -9.69 -1.60
N ARG A 49 -19.62 -8.44 -1.96
CA ARG A 49 -19.93 -7.32 -1.10
C ARG A 49 -21.45 -7.19 -0.96
N ASN A 50 -21.95 -7.16 0.27
CA ASN A 50 -23.36 -6.88 0.52
C ASN A 50 -23.71 -5.45 0.10
N THR A 51 -24.22 -5.28 -1.11
CA THR A 51 -24.63 -3.99 -1.68
C THR A 51 -25.90 -3.44 -1.07
N ASN A 52 -26.66 -4.28 -0.34
CA ASN A 52 -27.87 -3.86 0.37
C ASN A 52 -27.56 -3.12 1.67
N PHE A 53 -26.36 -3.25 2.20
CA PHE A 53 -25.91 -2.48 3.36
C PHE A 53 -25.58 -1.05 2.92
N LYS A 54 -26.57 -0.16 3.05
CA LYS A 54 -26.35 1.28 2.88
C LYS A 54 -25.77 1.84 4.17
N TRP A 55 -24.44 1.90 4.25
CA TRP A 55 -23.80 2.70 5.29
C TRP A 55 -24.27 4.15 5.11
N SER A 56 -25.03 4.67 6.05
CA SER A 56 -25.46 6.06 6.03
C SER A 56 -24.92 6.77 7.28
N TYR A 57 -24.54 8.03 7.11
CA TYR A 57 -24.14 8.89 8.23
C TYR A 57 -25.21 8.96 9.33
N LYS A 58 -26.50 8.84 8.95
CA LYS A 58 -27.63 8.75 9.92
C LYS A 58 -27.55 7.48 10.78
N VAL A 59 -27.29 6.31 10.17
CA VAL A 59 -27.17 5.04 10.91
C VAL A 59 -25.97 5.10 11.83
N PHE A 60 -24.82 5.54 11.33
CA PHE A 60 -23.60 5.71 12.13
C PHE A 60 -23.84 6.63 13.33
N ASN A 61 -24.42 7.81 13.14
CA ASN A 61 -24.68 8.75 14.23
C ASN A 61 -25.72 8.23 15.22
N LYS A 62 -26.72 7.48 14.77
CA LYS A 62 -27.72 6.86 15.65
C LYS A 62 -27.08 5.80 16.56
N GLU A 63 -26.24 4.95 15.99
CA GLU A 63 -25.55 3.91 16.75
C GLU A 63 -24.46 4.52 17.65
N LYS A 64 -23.70 5.50 17.17
CA LYS A 64 -22.71 6.22 17.96
C LYS A 64 -23.28 6.87 19.23
N LYS A 65 -24.51 7.41 19.16
CA LYS A 65 -25.18 8.00 20.33
C LYS A 65 -25.47 6.99 21.44
N LYS A 66 -25.46 5.70 21.14
CA LYS A 66 -25.69 4.63 22.12
C LYS A 66 -24.39 4.15 22.77
N LEU A 67 -23.23 4.55 22.24
CA LEU A 67 -21.94 4.12 22.73
C LEU A 67 -21.48 5.07 23.86
N ASP A 68 -20.97 4.50 24.93
CA ASP A 68 -20.18 5.28 25.89
C ASP A 68 -18.88 5.71 25.18
N MET A 69 -18.75 7.02 24.97
CA MET A 69 -17.59 7.63 24.31
C MET A 69 -16.60 8.19 25.31
N THR A 70 -16.73 7.85 26.60
CA THR A 70 -15.79 8.25 27.64
C THR A 70 -14.44 7.58 27.39
N VAL A 71 -13.41 8.40 27.30
CA VAL A 71 -12.04 7.91 27.16
C VAL A 71 -11.44 7.72 28.54
N PRO A 72 -11.02 6.52 28.94
CA PRO A 72 -10.31 6.32 30.20
C PRO A 72 -9.05 7.21 30.26
N GLU A 73 -8.72 7.73 31.44
CA GLU A 73 -7.59 8.66 31.60
C GLU A 73 -6.25 8.08 31.12
N GLU A 74 -6.05 6.78 31.33
CA GLU A 74 -4.81 6.08 30.94
C GLU A 74 -4.88 5.41 29.56
N HIS A 75 -5.91 5.71 28.74
CA HIS A 75 -6.08 5.08 27.43
C HIS A 75 -4.93 5.39 26.47
N VAL A 76 -4.35 6.58 26.57
CA VAL A 76 -3.17 6.97 25.80
C VAL A 76 -1.98 7.10 26.74
N VAL A 77 -0.92 6.36 26.46
CA VAL A 77 0.34 6.45 27.22
C VAL A 77 0.88 7.87 27.15
N LYS A 78 1.29 8.43 28.30
CA LYS A 78 1.84 9.79 28.37
C LYS A 78 3.08 9.91 27.49
N LYS A 79 3.21 11.04 26.81
CA LYS A 79 4.30 11.32 25.84
C LYS A 79 5.69 11.06 26.44
N GLU A 80 5.93 11.53 27.67
CA GLU A 80 7.22 11.41 28.36
C GLU A 80 7.61 9.93 28.54
N LYS A 81 6.61 9.09 28.88
CA LYS A 81 6.82 7.65 28.99
C LYS A 81 7.12 7.02 27.63
N VAL A 82 6.39 7.38 26.57
CA VAL A 82 6.65 6.88 25.21
C VAL A 82 8.07 7.23 24.78
N LEU A 83 8.51 8.48 24.95
CA LEU A 83 9.87 8.93 24.61
C LEU A 83 10.94 8.18 25.41
N SER A 84 10.70 7.97 26.72
CA SER A 84 11.58 7.18 27.58
C SER A 84 11.69 5.73 27.11
N ASP A 85 10.55 5.09 26.79
CA ASP A 85 10.53 3.70 26.34
C ASP A 85 11.22 3.55 24.97
N LEU A 86 10.96 4.42 24.02
CA LEU A 86 11.66 4.42 22.72
C LEU A 86 13.17 4.63 22.87
N SER A 87 13.60 5.46 23.82
CA SER A 87 15.02 5.67 24.11
C SER A 87 15.68 4.41 24.69
N LYS A 88 14.99 3.68 25.57
CA LYS A 88 15.48 2.41 26.13
C LYS A 88 15.56 1.32 25.07
N LEU A 89 14.58 1.25 24.17
CA LEU A 89 14.45 0.25 23.10
C LEU A 89 15.22 0.61 21.82
N LYS A 90 16.09 1.63 21.86
CA LYS A 90 16.78 2.09 20.64
C LYS A 90 17.60 1.01 19.91
N ASN A 91 18.06 -0.03 20.63
CA ASN A 91 18.83 -1.15 20.08
C ASN A 91 18.02 -2.44 19.94
N ASP A 92 16.75 -2.43 20.36
CA ASP A 92 15.89 -3.60 20.36
C ASP A 92 14.86 -3.55 19.24
N ASP A 93 14.33 -4.73 18.85
CA ASP A 93 13.16 -4.82 18.00
C ASP A 93 11.92 -4.46 18.83
N TYR A 94 11.00 -3.67 18.26
CA TYR A 94 9.74 -3.34 18.89
C TYR A 94 8.61 -3.08 17.92
N ILE A 95 7.37 -3.20 18.41
CA ILE A 95 6.16 -2.76 17.71
C ILE A 95 5.45 -1.77 18.65
N ALA A 96 5.21 -0.56 18.16
CA ALA A 96 4.48 0.49 18.88
C ALA A 96 3.20 0.85 18.12
N TRP A 97 2.05 0.68 18.76
CA TRP A 97 0.76 1.08 18.20
C TRP A 97 0.52 2.57 18.45
N ILE A 98 0.30 3.31 17.39
CA ILE A 98 0.06 4.77 17.44
C ILE A 98 -1.44 5.07 17.45
N GLY A 99 -2.24 4.18 16.90
CA GLY A 99 -3.70 4.28 16.80
C GLY A 99 -4.21 3.91 15.42
N HIS A 100 -5.45 3.38 15.37
CA HIS A 100 -6.06 2.82 14.16
C HIS A 100 -5.13 1.80 13.51
N ALA A 101 -4.82 1.93 12.24
CA ALA A 101 -3.88 1.06 11.51
C ALA A 101 -2.42 1.56 11.52
N THR A 102 -2.11 2.58 12.30
CA THR A 102 -0.75 3.16 12.38
C THR A 102 0.09 2.44 13.42
N PHE A 103 1.15 1.76 12.96
CA PHE A 103 2.18 1.15 13.81
C PHE A 103 3.55 1.70 13.43
N ILE A 104 4.44 1.78 14.41
CA ILE A 104 5.88 1.92 14.20
C ILE A 104 6.51 0.58 14.59
N ILE A 105 7.20 -0.04 13.65
CA ILE A 105 7.84 -1.35 13.81
C ILE A 105 9.33 -1.16 13.58
N LYS A 106 10.14 -1.46 14.59
CA LYS A 106 11.60 -1.44 14.46
C LYS A 106 12.12 -2.87 14.43
N LEU A 107 12.91 -3.19 13.40
CA LEU A 107 13.52 -4.50 13.19
C LEU A 107 15.00 -4.28 12.82
N GLY A 108 15.87 -4.59 13.77
CA GLY A 108 17.29 -4.25 13.68
C GLY A 108 17.50 -2.74 13.48
N ASN A 109 18.13 -2.35 12.37
CA ASN A 109 18.39 -0.95 12.04
C ASN A 109 17.31 -0.31 11.15
N THR A 110 16.21 -1.01 10.86
CA THR A 110 15.16 -0.53 9.98
C THR A 110 13.91 -0.19 10.77
N THR A 111 13.40 1.01 10.61
CA THR A 111 12.14 1.46 11.22
C THR A 111 11.07 1.64 10.16
N ILE A 112 9.95 0.96 10.34
CA ILE A 112 8.81 0.88 9.42
C ILE A 112 7.64 1.65 10.04
N ILE A 113 6.90 2.40 9.24
CA ILE A 113 5.59 2.92 9.62
C ILE A 113 4.51 2.36 8.70
N THR A 114 3.36 1.99 9.27
CA THR A 114 2.22 1.47 8.52
C THR A 114 1.07 2.46 8.55
N ASP A 115 0.40 2.67 7.40
CA ASP A 115 -0.81 3.49 7.24
C ASP A 115 -0.87 4.71 8.16
N PRO A 116 0.09 5.64 8.11
CA PRO A 116 0.20 6.69 9.10
C PRO A 116 -0.91 7.73 8.95
N VAL A 117 -1.74 7.83 9.98
CA VAL A 117 -2.82 8.80 10.10
C VAL A 117 -2.58 9.66 11.34
N PHE A 118 -2.26 10.93 11.13
CA PHE A 118 -2.03 11.93 12.19
C PHE A 118 -3.04 13.09 12.12
N SER A 119 -3.93 13.08 11.12
CA SER A 119 -5.02 14.06 11.00
C SER A 119 -6.11 13.82 12.04
N LYS A 120 -6.82 14.90 12.36
CA LYS A 120 -7.98 14.84 13.28
C LYS A 120 -9.20 14.15 12.67
N ASN A 121 -9.31 14.16 11.35
CA ASN A 121 -10.45 13.64 10.61
C ASN A 121 -10.00 12.68 9.51
N ALA A 122 -10.70 11.57 9.37
CA ALA A 122 -10.57 10.62 8.26
C ALA A 122 -11.55 10.99 7.15
N GLY A 123 -11.20 11.97 6.33
CA GLY A 123 -12.06 12.44 5.25
C GLY A 123 -11.45 13.59 4.46
N PRO A 124 -12.14 14.09 3.43
CA PRO A 124 -11.67 15.22 2.68
C PRO A 124 -11.69 16.50 3.54
N LEU A 125 -10.57 17.19 3.61
CA LEU A 125 -10.38 18.43 4.37
C LEU A 125 -10.70 18.25 5.87
N ILE A 126 -11.80 18.88 6.32
CA ILE A 126 -12.26 18.85 7.73
C ILE A 126 -13.45 17.90 7.92
N PHE A 127 -13.89 17.20 6.87
CA PHE A 127 -15.03 16.31 6.90
C PHE A 127 -14.60 14.86 7.27
N GLY A 128 -15.60 14.03 7.55
CA GLY A 128 -15.39 12.63 7.91
C GLY A 128 -15.36 12.37 9.43
N PRO A 129 -15.20 11.10 9.81
CA PRO A 129 -15.10 10.71 11.21
C PRO A 129 -13.92 11.40 11.89
N LYS A 130 -14.17 11.91 13.09
CA LYS A 130 -13.10 12.47 13.93
C LYS A 130 -12.35 11.35 14.63
N ARG A 131 -11.05 11.57 14.82
CA ARG A 131 -10.22 10.75 15.68
C ARG A 131 -10.83 10.69 17.08
N PHE A 132 -10.79 9.53 17.71
CA PHE A 132 -11.32 9.31 19.05
C PHE A 132 -10.37 9.86 20.11
N THR A 133 -9.08 9.55 19.97
CA THR A 133 -8.00 10.04 20.83
C THR A 133 -6.86 10.57 19.98
N GLU A 134 -6.14 11.57 20.49
CA GLU A 134 -4.91 12.04 19.84
C GLU A 134 -3.77 11.03 20.10
N PRO A 135 -2.84 10.83 19.14
CA PRO A 135 -1.67 10.01 19.37
C PRO A 135 -0.75 10.66 20.41
N ALA A 136 -0.03 9.84 21.18
CA ALA A 136 0.89 10.34 22.21
C ALA A 136 2.02 11.21 21.65
N LEU A 137 2.50 10.88 20.43
CA LEU A 137 3.50 11.65 19.70
C LEU A 137 2.88 12.38 18.53
N LYS A 138 3.32 13.60 18.28
CA LYS A 138 3.02 14.31 17.02
C LYS A 138 3.85 13.76 15.87
N LEU A 139 3.45 14.04 14.65
CA LEU A 139 4.12 13.57 13.43
C LEU A 139 5.61 13.97 13.35
N ASN A 140 5.99 15.10 13.90
CA ASN A 140 7.38 15.57 13.93
C ASN A 140 8.18 15.08 15.17
N GLU A 141 7.58 14.24 16.00
CA GLU A 141 8.19 13.69 17.23
C GLU A 141 8.45 12.18 17.11
N ILE A 142 7.96 11.54 16.04
CA ILE A 142 8.21 10.11 15.78
C ILE A 142 9.69 9.88 15.43
N PRO A 143 10.24 8.67 15.69
CA PRO A 143 11.60 8.33 15.27
C PRO A 143 11.76 8.42 13.76
N LYS A 144 13.01 8.44 13.28
CA LYS A 144 13.30 8.36 11.84
C LYS A 144 12.65 7.10 11.27
N ILE A 145 11.98 7.26 10.13
CA ILE A 145 11.33 6.19 9.40
C ILE A 145 12.13 5.89 8.13
N ASP A 146 12.46 4.63 7.93
CA ASP A 146 13.17 4.14 6.75
C ASP A 146 12.22 3.55 5.70
N LEU A 147 11.11 2.89 6.14
CA LEU A 147 10.09 2.32 5.25
C LEU A 147 8.71 2.85 5.60
N PHE A 148 7.95 3.24 4.57
CA PHE A 148 6.56 3.66 4.66
C PHE A 148 5.69 2.64 3.93
N LEU A 149 4.83 1.90 4.62
CA LEU A 149 3.89 0.93 4.05
C LEU A 149 2.49 1.53 4.03
N LEU A 150 1.84 1.51 2.87
CA LEU A 150 0.45 1.93 2.69
C LEU A 150 -0.36 0.77 2.11
N THR A 151 -1.46 0.38 2.75
CA THR A 151 -2.26 -0.78 2.36
C THR A 151 -3.34 -0.48 1.32
N HIS A 152 -3.97 0.68 1.37
CA HIS A 152 -5.01 1.11 0.43
C HIS A 152 -5.32 2.61 0.54
N ASN A 153 -6.28 3.10 -0.24
CA ASN A 153 -6.53 4.52 -0.40
C ASN A 153 -7.67 5.12 0.44
N HIS A 154 -8.28 4.40 1.37
CA HIS A 154 -9.29 4.99 2.23
C HIS A 154 -8.73 6.14 3.07
N TYR A 155 -9.58 7.05 3.52
CA TYR A 155 -9.15 8.28 4.19
C TYR A 155 -8.52 8.04 5.56
N ASP A 156 -8.85 6.96 6.22
CA ASP A 156 -8.33 6.51 7.52
C ASP A 156 -7.07 5.64 7.40
N HIS A 157 -6.53 5.49 6.18
CA HIS A 157 -5.25 4.84 5.89
C HIS A 157 -4.32 5.75 5.08
N GLN A 158 -4.79 6.28 3.96
CA GLN A 158 -4.06 7.27 3.16
C GLN A 158 -4.39 8.69 3.61
N ASP A 159 -3.78 9.15 4.68
CA ASP A 159 -3.92 10.51 5.18
C ASP A 159 -3.04 11.49 4.39
N MET A 160 -3.67 12.26 3.50
CA MET A 160 -2.93 13.20 2.64
C MET A 160 -2.25 14.33 3.40
N MET A 161 -2.74 14.73 4.57
CA MET A 161 -2.07 15.73 5.40
C MET A 161 -0.81 15.16 6.02
N THR A 162 -0.88 13.93 6.51
CA THR A 162 0.31 13.20 7.00
C THR A 162 1.32 13.01 5.88
N ILE A 163 0.90 12.51 4.69
CA ILE A 163 1.81 12.33 3.54
C ILE A 163 2.51 13.65 3.17
N ARG A 164 1.79 14.77 3.10
CA ARG A 164 2.37 16.09 2.79
C ARG A 164 3.38 16.57 3.81
N ARG A 165 3.09 16.38 5.11
CA ARG A 165 3.88 16.89 6.25
C ARG A 165 4.89 15.90 6.79
N PHE A 166 4.93 14.67 6.26
CA PHE A 166 5.83 13.63 6.72
C PHE A 166 7.28 14.10 6.65
N PRO A 167 8.04 14.03 7.76
CA PRO A 167 9.37 14.63 7.82
C PRO A 167 10.44 13.84 7.05
N PHE A 168 10.22 12.54 6.81
CA PHE A 168 11.22 11.63 6.21
C PHE A 168 10.84 11.31 4.75
N LYS A 169 11.09 12.24 3.83
CA LYS A 169 10.77 12.08 2.39
C LYS A 169 11.72 11.15 1.64
N ASP A 170 12.82 10.79 2.26
CA ASP A 170 13.80 9.81 1.82
C ASP A 170 13.42 8.37 2.18
N ALA A 171 12.39 8.18 3.01
CA ALA A 171 11.87 6.85 3.30
C ALA A 171 11.43 6.13 2.02
N LYS A 172 11.81 4.83 1.90
CA LYS A 172 11.31 3.96 0.84
C LYS A 172 9.82 3.71 1.06
N VAL A 173 9.00 4.07 0.08
CA VAL A 173 7.54 3.89 0.12
C VAL A 173 7.17 2.62 -0.64
N MET A 174 6.38 1.77 -0.02
CA MET A 174 5.76 0.60 -0.64
C MET A 174 4.25 0.73 -0.51
N LEU A 175 3.57 0.57 -1.62
CA LEU A 175 2.14 0.85 -1.71
C LEU A 175 1.51 0.09 -2.88
N PRO A 176 0.19 -0.10 -2.88
CA PRO A 176 -0.51 -0.76 -3.98
C PRO A 176 -0.42 0.00 -5.29
N LEU A 177 -0.61 -0.72 -6.39
CA LEU A 177 -0.68 -0.16 -7.74
C LEU A 177 -1.62 1.06 -7.83
N LYS A 178 -1.17 2.05 -8.60
CA LYS A 178 -1.85 3.32 -8.94
C LYS A 178 -1.96 4.33 -7.80
N LEU A 179 -1.18 4.17 -6.72
CA LEU A 179 -1.11 5.14 -5.61
C LEU A 179 0.16 5.98 -5.60
N GLY A 180 1.20 5.62 -6.33
CA GLY A 180 2.52 6.27 -6.32
C GLY A 180 2.48 7.77 -6.58
N LYS A 181 1.57 8.23 -7.47
CA LYS A 181 1.39 9.65 -7.79
C LYS A 181 1.11 10.54 -6.57
N TYR A 182 0.47 10.01 -5.52
CA TYR A 182 0.19 10.76 -4.30
C TYR A 182 1.44 11.02 -3.47
N PHE A 183 2.45 10.19 -3.62
CA PHE A 183 3.73 10.32 -2.94
C PHE A 183 4.75 11.11 -3.76
N THR A 184 4.93 10.78 -5.04
CA THR A 184 5.88 11.50 -5.91
C THR A 184 5.59 13.00 -6.00
N ARG A 185 4.31 13.39 -6.09
CA ARG A 185 3.88 14.81 -6.06
C ARG A 185 4.11 15.50 -4.71
N ASN A 186 4.40 14.77 -3.66
CA ASN A 186 4.68 15.28 -2.32
C ASN A 186 6.15 15.09 -1.91
N GLY A 187 7.05 14.90 -2.87
CA GLY A 187 8.49 14.96 -2.69
C GLY A 187 9.16 13.65 -2.27
N TYR A 188 8.46 12.52 -2.28
CA TYR A 188 9.06 11.21 -2.06
C TYR A 188 9.77 10.75 -3.34
N ARG A 189 10.96 10.18 -3.20
CA ARG A 189 11.84 9.81 -4.31
C ARG A 189 11.89 8.30 -4.58
N ASP A 190 11.78 7.49 -3.53
CA ASP A 190 11.80 6.03 -3.62
C ASP A 190 10.38 5.50 -3.38
N VAL A 191 9.59 5.41 -4.44
CA VAL A 191 8.17 5.03 -4.42
C VAL A 191 7.96 3.78 -5.25
N ASN A 192 7.57 2.70 -4.60
CA ASN A 192 7.43 1.37 -5.18
C ASN A 192 5.96 0.95 -5.16
N GLU A 193 5.33 0.93 -6.33
CA GLU A 193 4.01 0.35 -6.51
C GLU A 193 4.12 -1.17 -6.59
N MET A 194 3.31 -1.88 -5.81
CA MET A 194 3.35 -3.34 -5.70
C MET A 194 2.02 -3.95 -6.16
N ASP A 195 2.12 -5.03 -6.90
CA ASP A 195 1.01 -5.95 -7.16
C ASP A 195 0.99 -7.06 -6.10
N TRP A 196 -0.11 -7.82 -6.04
CA TRP A 196 -0.17 -8.95 -5.11
C TRP A 196 0.92 -9.98 -5.42
N TYR A 197 1.58 -10.43 -4.37
CA TYR A 197 2.74 -11.33 -4.34
C TYR A 197 4.06 -10.71 -4.80
N ASP A 198 4.09 -9.40 -5.10
CA ASP A 198 5.36 -8.72 -5.29
C ASP A 198 6.18 -8.71 -3.99
N GLU A 199 7.47 -8.93 -4.11
CA GLU A 199 8.42 -8.97 -3.02
C GLU A 199 9.53 -7.94 -3.21
N ILE A 200 9.91 -7.27 -2.13
CA ILE A 200 11.06 -6.37 -2.11
C ILE A 200 11.97 -6.76 -0.95
N LYS A 201 13.18 -7.19 -1.29
CA LYS A 201 14.26 -7.42 -0.32
C LYS A 201 14.87 -6.08 0.08
N ILE A 202 14.79 -5.73 1.35
CA ILE A 202 15.34 -4.48 1.89
C ILE A 202 16.84 -4.67 2.21
N ASN A 203 17.15 -5.79 2.84
CA ASN A 203 18.51 -6.22 3.15
C ASN A 203 18.53 -7.75 3.32
N GLU A 204 19.66 -8.32 3.74
CA GLU A 204 19.82 -9.78 3.87
C GLU A 204 18.83 -10.43 4.86
N LYS A 205 18.31 -9.69 5.83
CA LYS A 205 17.43 -10.19 6.87
C LYS A 205 15.97 -9.75 6.73
N LEU A 206 15.69 -8.68 5.97
CA LEU A 206 14.37 -8.04 5.89
C LEU A 206 13.83 -8.09 4.46
N LYS A 207 12.68 -8.74 4.30
CA LYS A 207 11.90 -8.82 3.07
C LYS A 207 10.47 -8.37 3.32
N ILE A 208 9.88 -7.67 2.38
CA ILE A 208 8.49 -7.22 2.40
C ILE A 208 7.77 -7.85 1.21
N THR A 209 6.66 -8.54 1.47
CA THR A 209 5.79 -9.10 0.43
C THR A 209 4.42 -8.42 0.52
N PHE A 210 3.87 -8.00 -0.63
CA PHE A 210 2.51 -7.47 -0.69
C PHE A 210 1.52 -8.58 -0.99
N LEU A 211 0.52 -8.77 -0.15
CA LEU A 211 -0.40 -9.90 -0.18
C LEU A 211 -1.85 -9.46 -0.45
N PRO A 212 -2.67 -10.32 -1.06
CA PRO A 212 -4.07 -10.01 -1.31
C PRO A 212 -4.86 -9.79 -0.01
N ALA A 213 -5.90 -8.95 -0.11
CA ALA A 213 -6.91 -8.75 0.92
C ALA A 213 -8.32 -8.76 0.29
N VAL A 214 -9.32 -9.11 1.08
CA VAL A 214 -10.74 -9.00 0.69
C VAL A 214 -11.25 -7.63 1.11
N HIS A 215 -11.08 -6.65 0.22
CA HIS A 215 -11.43 -5.26 0.52
C HIS A 215 -11.86 -4.49 -0.73
N TRP A 216 -11.70 -3.19 -0.75
CA TRP A 216 -12.02 -2.29 -1.85
C TRP A 216 -11.28 -0.96 -1.69
N SER A 217 -11.27 -0.15 -2.74
CA SER A 217 -10.66 1.17 -2.70
C SER A 217 -11.62 2.24 -3.21
N LYS A 218 -11.60 3.43 -2.59
CA LYS A 218 -12.37 4.60 -3.02
C LYS A 218 -11.97 5.85 -2.24
N ARG A 219 -11.84 6.98 -2.95
CA ARG A 219 -11.68 8.32 -2.36
C ARG A 219 -12.59 9.37 -2.99
N SER A 220 -13.17 9.09 -4.16
CA SER A 220 -14.05 10.00 -4.89
C SER A 220 -15.30 9.30 -5.36
N LEU A 221 -16.18 10.02 -6.05
CA LEU A 221 -17.40 9.45 -6.60
C LEU A 221 -17.15 8.48 -7.77
N THR A 222 -15.98 8.60 -8.43
CA THR A 222 -15.71 7.92 -9.71
C THR A 222 -14.49 7.00 -9.70
N ASP A 223 -13.87 6.75 -8.54
CA ASP A 223 -12.61 5.99 -8.44
C ASP A 223 -12.72 4.66 -7.68
N THR A 224 -13.95 4.15 -7.50
CA THR A 224 -14.16 2.85 -6.87
C THR A 224 -13.31 1.78 -7.55
N ASN A 225 -12.48 1.07 -6.76
CA ASN A 225 -11.59 0.00 -7.19
C ASN A 225 -10.58 0.36 -8.29
N LYS A 226 -10.30 1.64 -8.51
CA LYS A 226 -9.30 2.09 -9.48
C LYS A 226 -7.86 2.00 -8.98
N THR A 227 -7.65 1.77 -7.69
CA THR A 227 -6.35 1.47 -7.08
C THR A 227 -6.42 0.12 -6.39
N LEU A 228 -5.30 -0.56 -6.31
CA LEU A 228 -5.22 -1.86 -5.62
C LEU A 228 -5.26 -1.68 -4.10
N TRP A 229 -5.42 -2.75 -3.35
CA TRP A 229 -5.39 -2.87 -1.88
C TRP A 229 -4.75 -4.20 -1.49
N GLY A 230 -4.25 -4.30 -0.27
CA GLY A 230 -3.68 -5.55 0.23
C GLY A 230 -3.06 -5.44 1.61
N ASN A 231 -2.43 -6.51 2.02
CA ASN A 231 -1.73 -6.69 3.28
C ASN A 231 -0.21 -6.67 3.05
N PHE A 232 0.58 -6.48 4.09
CA PHE A 232 2.03 -6.65 4.03
C PHE A 232 2.49 -7.80 4.94
N LEU A 233 3.24 -8.74 4.37
CA LEU A 233 4.03 -9.68 5.14
C LEU A 233 5.43 -9.09 5.29
N ILE A 234 5.87 -8.94 6.53
CA ILE A 234 7.19 -8.47 6.91
C ILE A 234 7.96 -9.66 7.45
N GLU A 235 8.98 -10.10 6.74
CA GLU A 235 9.83 -11.22 7.12
C GLU A 235 11.19 -10.68 7.58
N TYR A 236 11.55 -10.96 8.82
CA TYR A 236 12.79 -10.49 9.42
C TYR A 236 13.45 -11.57 10.28
N ASP A 237 14.65 -12.00 9.89
CA ASP A 237 15.50 -12.93 10.67
C ASP A 237 14.73 -14.17 11.16
N GLY A 238 13.97 -14.81 10.25
CA GLY A 238 13.12 -15.97 10.52
C GLY A 238 11.78 -15.67 11.19
N LYS A 239 11.51 -14.44 11.59
CA LYS A 239 10.20 -14.02 12.13
C LYS A 239 9.31 -13.49 11.01
N LYS A 240 8.00 -13.73 11.12
CA LYS A 240 6.99 -13.27 10.17
C LYS A 240 5.96 -12.42 10.89
N ILE A 241 5.72 -11.21 10.40
CA ILE A 241 4.70 -10.27 10.89
C ILE A 241 3.74 -10.00 9.73
N LEU A 242 2.49 -10.40 9.87
CA LEU A 242 1.43 -10.03 8.93
C LEU A 242 0.76 -8.74 9.39
N PHE A 243 0.99 -7.65 8.67
CA PHE A 243 0.19 -6.44 8.80
C PHE A 243 -1.07 -6.62 7.94
N ALA A 244 -2.08 -7.26 8.55
CA ALA A 244 -3.40 -7.44 7.97
C ALA A 244 -4.21 -6.19 8.27
N CYS A 245 -4.32 -5.33 7.28
CA CYS A 245 -5.12 -4.12 7.33
C CYS A 245 -6.62 -4.44 7.17
N ASP A 246 -7.40 -3.52 6.64
CA ASP A 246 -8.82 -3.72 6.40
C ASP A 246 -9.04 -4.90 5.45
N THR A 247 -9.71 -5.93 5.95
CA THR A 247 -10.04 -7.10 5.16
C THR A 247 -11.31 -7.78 5.64
N GLY A 248 -12.09 -8.28 4.69
CA GLY A 248 -13.17 -9.22 4.96
C GLY A 248 -12.65 -10.64 5.17
N VAL A 249 -13.55 -11.53 5.59
CA VAL A 249 -13.28 -12.96 5.69
C VAL A 249 -13.26 -13.57 4.29
N GLY A 250 -12.34 -14.53 4.06
CA GLY A 250 -12.24 -15.26 2.78
C GLY A 250 -11.28 -16.43 2.88
N ASN A 251 -11.40 -17.39 1.97
CA ASN A 251 -10.55 -18.57 1.92
C ASN A 251 -9.07 -18.24 1.70
N ILE A 252 -8.79 -17.06 1.12
CA ILE A 252 -7.42 -16.59 0.87
C ILE A 252 -6.53 -16.66 2.10
N TYR A 253 -7.06 -16.41 3.31
CA TYR A 253 -6.26 -16.46 4.54
C TYR A 253 -5.85 -17.88 4.95
N LYS A 254 -6.68 -18.88 4.63
CA LYS A 254 -6.29 -20.28 4.78
C LYS A 254 -5.13 -20.64 3.85
N ASP A 255 -5.23 -20.18 2.60
CA ASP A 255 -4.21 -20.44 1.58
C ASP A 255 -2.90 -19.70 1.91
N LEU A 256 -2.98 -18.43 2.33
CA LEU A 256 -1.83 -17.68 2.82
C LEU A 256 -1.18 -18.35 4.04
N GLY A 257 -1.98 -18.82 5.02
CA GLY A 257 -1.48 -19.53 6.20
C GLY A 257 -0.73 -20.79 5.83
N ASN A 258 -1.27 -21.61 4.93
CA ASN A 258 -0.62 -22.82 4.45
C ASN A 258 0.70 -22.54 3.72
N ASN A 259 0.74 -21.49 2.89
CA ASN A 259 1.94 -21.12 2.12
C ASN A 259 3.00 -20.41 2.98
N MET A 260 2.59 -19.74 4.06
CA MET A 260 3.52 -19.04 4.97
C MET A 260 4.05 -19.92 6.09
N ALA A 261 3.46 -21.10 6.32
CA ALA A 261 3.90 -22.05 7.35
C ALA A 261 5.11 -22.90 6.89
N GLN A 262 5.43 -22.87 5.63
CA GLN A 262 6.62 -23.46 5.02
C GLN A 262 7.77 -22.43 5.02
#